data_8265987689a87eaae7248918b4b66a36
#
_entry.id   8265987689a87eaae7248918b4b66a36
#
_cell.length_a   1.000
_cell.length_b   1.000
_cell.length_c   1.000
_cell.angle_alpha   90.00
_cell.angle_beta   90.00
_cell.angle_gamma   90.00
#
_symmetry.space_group_name_H-M   'P 1'
#
loop_
_entity.id
_entity.type
_entity.pdbx_description
1 polymer ?
#
loop_
_entity_poly.entity_id
_entity_poly.type
_entity_poly.pdbx_seq_one_letter_code
_entity_poly.pdbx_strand_id
1 'polypeptide(L)'
;MFCPRCGAEAGPDQRFCAKCGGSLGTAESGQSAAAPFAAQAALTVAAAVVITQPAQLPAPALMHPIPDGGLTLEEVIAWLQSGGYTAKVVTREDGKRHIESWSQGTLFNIFTPGCQSGRCGSLELVFAFSSKGKFDVSRLNEWNSDVPWGKAYYDTVNDPCLDMDISLSPGGTFESLNDQFGTWNNVLSTFVTKYDLR
;
A
#
# COMPACT_ATOMS: atom_id res chain seq x y z
N MET A 1 -33.63 -9.33 6.14
CA MET A 1 -33.48 -8.04 6.86
C MET A 1 -33.02 -6.95 5.89
N PHE A 2 -33.15 -5.68 6.27
CA PHE A 2 -32.66 -4.59 5.42
C PHE A 2 -31.36 -4.01 6.00
N CYS A 3 -30.43 -3.65 5.13
CA CYS A 3 -29.16 -3.03 5.52
C CYS A 3 -29.40 -1.64 6.14
N PRO A 4 -28.96 -1.39 7.38
CA PRO A 4 -29.16 -0.09 8.04
C PRO A 4 -28.42 1.06 7.37
N ARG A 5 -27.41 0.75 6.52
CA ARG A 5 -26.59 1.77 5.86
C ARG A 5 -27.12 2.20 4.48
N CYS A 6 -27.72 1.28 3.70
CA CYS A 6 -28.13 1.58 2.32
C CYS A 6 -29.55 1.11 1.97
N GLY A 7 -30.31 0.51 2.90
CA GLY A 7 -31.67 0.05 2.70
C GLY A 7 -31.82 -1.18 1.79
N ALA A 8 -30.74 -1.78 1.30
CA ALA A 8 -30.81 -2.98 0.46
C ALA A 8 -31.25 -4.21 1.25
N GLU A 9 -32.04 -5.09 0.62
CA GLU A 9 -32.43 -6.36 1.23
C GLU A 9 -31.18 -7.27 1.41
N ALA A 10 -31.13 -7.93 2.58
CA ALA A 10 -30.02 -8.81 2.94
C ALA A 10 -30.57 -10.10 3.56
N GLY A 11 -29.98 -11.22 3.22
CA GLY A 11 -30.33 -12.53 3.77
C GLY A 11 -30.11 -12.64 5.28
N PRO A 12 -30.75 -13.60 5.97
CA PRO A 12 -30.66 -13.76 7.42
C PRO A 12 -29.26 -14.12 7.92
N ASP A 13 -28.46 -14.79 7.10
CA ASP A 13 -27.12 -15.29 7.47
C ASP A 13 -25.97 -14.41 6.97
N GLN A 14 -26.28 -13.27 6.35
CA GLN A 14 -25.26 -12.36 5.84
C GLN A 14 -24.73 -11.45 6.94
N ARG A 15 -23.42 -11.49 7.17
CA ARG A 15 -22.72 -10.59 8.10
C ARG A 15 -22.44 -9.20 7.51
N PHE A 16 -22.40 -9.10 6.20
CA PHE A 16 -22.13 -7.86 5.47
C PHE A 16 -23.12 -7.70 4.32
N CYS A 17 -23.51 -6.46 4.05
CA CYS A 17 -24.39 -6.12 2.94
C CYS A 17 -23.66 -6.29 1.59
N ALA A 18 -24.20 -7.12 0.70
CA ALA A 18 -23.65 -7.35 -0.63
C ALA A 18 -23.59 -6.08 -1.52
N LYS A 19 -24.45 -5.07 -1.21
CA LYS A 19 -24.51 -3.83 -2.01
C LYS A 19 -23.55 -2.74 -1.56
N CYS A 20 -23.28 -2.61 -0.25
CA CYS A 20 -22.47 -1.48 0.27
C CYS A 20 -21.35 -1.90 1.23
N GLY A 21 -21.16 -3.19 1.47
CA GLY A 21 -20.15 -3.71 2.39
C GLY A 21 -20.38 -3.38 3.88
N GLY A 22 -21.48 -2.72 4.23
CA GLY A 22 -21.79 -2.38 5.62
C GLY A 22 -22.10 -3.63 6.47
N SER A 23 -21.64 -3.67 7.74
CA SER A 23 -21.94 -4.76 8.67
C SER A 23 -23.45 -4.82 8.98
N LEU A 24 -24.00 -6.03 8.97
CA LEU A 24 -25.43 -6.29 9.20
C LEU A 24 -25.73 -6.73 10.64
N GLY A 25 -24.76 -6.72 11.54
CA GLY A 25 -24.90 -7.03 12.97
C GLY A 25 -25.84 -8.20 13.26
N THR A 26 -25.36 -9.31 13.77
CA THR A 26 -26.25 -10.33 14.37
C THR A 26 -26.79 -9.76 15.69
N ALA A 27 -28.12 -9.66 15.80
CA ALA A 27 -28.79 -9.32 17.06
C ALA A 27 -28.53 -10.44 18.07
N GLU A 28 -27.52 -10.33 18.90
CA GLU A 28 -27.45 -11.10 20.14
C GLU A 28 -28.27 -10.40 21.20
N SER A 29 -29.43 -10.99 21.49
CA SER A 29 -30.26 -10.66 22.62
C SER A 29 -29.55 -11.06 23.92
N GLY A 30 -28.87 -10.13 24.54
CA GLY A 30 -28.28 -10.25 25.87
C GLY A 30 -28.98 -9.29 26.81
N GLN A 31 -30.09 -9.74 27.45
CA GLN A 31 -30.65 -9.09 28.64
C GLN A 31 -29.62 -9.24 29.78
N SER A 32 -29.01 -8.15 30.21
CA SER A 32 -28.29 -8.08 31.46
C SER A 32 -29.16 -7.34 32.47
N ALA A 33 -29.65 -8.09 33.48
CA ALA A 33 -30.41 -7.59 34.59
C ALA A 33 -29.56 -6.62 35.44
N ALA A 34 -30.15 -5.44 35.69
CA ALA A 34 -29.59 -4.47 36.63
C ALA A 34 -29.85 -4.92 38.08
N ALA A 35 -28.83 -5.13 38.84
CA ALA A 35 -28.90 -5.26 40.30
C ALA A 35 -28.84 -3.88 40.98
N PRO A 36 -29.59 -3.61 42.05
CA PRO A 36 -29.60 -2.32 42.70
C PRO A 36 -28.35 -2.15 43.60
N PHE A 37 -27.60 -1.09 43.37
CA PHE A 37 -26.48 -0.71 44.25
C PHE A 37 -27.04 -0.03 45.51
N ALA A 38 -26.77 -0.64 46.69
CA ALA A 38 -26.96 -0.05 47.99
C ALA A 38 -26.01 1.12 48.24
N ALA A 39 -26.57 2.20 48.77
CA ALA A 39 -25.82 3.38 49.13
C ALA A 39 -24.82 3.07 50.29
N GLN A 40 -23.55 3.36 50.06
CA GLN A 40 -22.56 3.44 51.14
C GLN A 40 -22.02 4.87 51.26
N ALA A 41 -21.97 5.30 52.49
CA ALA A 41 -21.67 6.66 52.93
C ALA A 41 -20.27 7.15 52.53
N ALA A 42 -20.22 8.43 52.18
CA ALA A 42 -19.03 9.18 51.82
C ALA A 42 -18.02 9.30 52.95
N LEU A 43 -16.79 8.86 52.75
CA LEU A 43 -15.60 9.36 53.41
C LEU A 43 -14.84 10.23 52.42
N THR A 44 -14.91 11.53 52.59
CA THR A 44 -14.15 12.50 51.81
C THR A 44 -12.69 12.47 52.25
N VAL A 45 -11.87 11.74 51.49
CA VAL A 45 -10.42 11.93 51.49
C VAL A 45 -10.10 12.82 50.30
N ALA A 46 -9.70 14.04 50.55
CA ALA A 46 -9.19 14.95 49.53
C ALA A 46 -7.84 14.40 49.02
N ALA A 47 -7.89 13.54 48.01
CA ALA A 47 -6.72 13.19 47.25
C ALA A 47 -6.45 14.32 46.25
N ALA A 48 -5.30 14.98 46.38
CA ALA A 48 -4.78 15.90 45.38
C ALA A 48 -4.59 15.12 44.08
N VAL A 49 -5.46 15.37 43.09
CA VAL A 49 -5.29 14.85 41.75
C VAL A 49 -4.08 15.56 41.15
N VAL A 50 -2.93 14.91 41.14
CA VAL A 50 -1.81 15.30 40.32
C VAL A 50 -2.24 15.01 38.88
N ILE A 51 -2.68 16.05 38.18
CA ILE A 51 -2.91 15.99 36.74
C ILE A 51 -1.53 15.87 36.12
N THR A 52 -1.05 14.64 35.90
CA THR A 52 0.08 14.36 35.02
C THR A 52 -0.34 14.82 33.64
N GLN A 53 0.27 15.90 33.17
CA GLN A 53 0.12 16.40 31.82
C GLN A 53 0.39 15.22 30.87
N PRO A 54 -0.52 14.89 29.93
CA PRO A 54 -0.27 13.80 28.99
C PRO A 54 1.04 14.11 28.26
N ALA A 55 1.92 13.12 28.21
CA ALA A 55 3.19 13.23 27.48
C ALA A 55 2.88 13.78 26.08
N GLN A 56 3.40 14.97 25.81
CA GLN A 56 3.25 15.62 24.51
C GLN A 56 3.90 14.68 23.49
N LEU A 57 3.08 14.10 22.61
CA LEU A 57 3.61 13.33 21.47
C LEU A 57 4.66 14.20 20.77
N PRO A 58 5.82 13.66 20.40
CA PRO A 58 6.81 14.41 19.66
C PRO A 58 6.13 15.04 18.45
N ALA A 59 6.41 16.32 18.21
CA ALA A 59 5.89 17.00 17.01
C ALA A 59 6.21 16.12 15.79
N PRO A 60 5.26 15.94 14.85
CA PRO A 60 5.52 15.15 13.66
C PRO A 60 6.77 15.70 12.98
N ALA A 61 7.73 14.83 12.69
CA ALA A 61 8.92 15.20 11.93
C ALA A 61 8.46 15.94 10.68
N LEU A 62 9.12 17.04 10.32
CA LEU A 62 8.80 17.79 9.11
C LEU A 62 8.93 16.84 7.92
N MET A 63 7.81 16.42 7.34
CA MET A 63 7.79 15.60 6.15
C MET A 63 8.15 16.49 4.95
N HIS A 64 8.98 15.97 4.05
CA HIS A 64 9.37 16.69 2.84
C HIS A 64 8.35 16.42 1.74
N PRO A 65 7.45 17.37 1.44
CA PRO A 65 6.39 17.16 0.47
C PRO A 65 6.96 16.99 -0.95
N ILE A 66 6.35 16.08 -1.70
CA ILE A 66 6.53 16.00 -3.14
C ILE A 66 5.73 17.15 -3.76
N PRO A 67 6.28 17.87 -4.77
CA PRO A 67 5.57 18.96 -5.44
C PRO A 67 4.22 18.52 -6.02
N ASP A 68 3.27 19.44 -6.11
CA ASP A 68 2.00 19.20 -6.76
C ASP A 68 2.20 18.68 -8.20
N GLY A 69 1.42 17.66 -8.55
CA GLY A 69 1.55 16.94 -9.82
C GLY A 69 2.62 15.84 -9.82
N GLY A 70 3.37 15.67 -8.73
CA GLY A 70 4.36 14.62 -8.58
C GLY A 70 5.79 15.01 -8.98
N LEU A 71 6.58 14.07 -9.49
CA LEU A 71 7.99 14.25 -9.84
C LEU A 71 8.21 14.23 -11.35
N THR A 72 9.23 14.93 -11.82
CA THR A 72 9.75 14.74 -13.18
C THR A 72 10.59 13.47 -13.25
N LEU A 73 10.86 13.00 -14.47
CA LEU A 73 11.72 11.83 -14.69
C LEU A 73 13.12 12.05 -14.09
N GLU A 74 13.66 13.25 -14.26
CA GLU A 74 14.98 13.66 -13.76
C GLU A 74 15.01 13.71 -12.22
N GLU A 75 13.94 14.18 -11.58
CA GLU A 75 13.80 14.18 -10.12
C GLU A 75 13.73 12.75 -9.56
N VAL A 76 13.03 11.83 -10.24
CA VAL A 76 12.99 10.41 -9.87
C VAL A 76 14.38 9.79 -9.94
N ILE A 77 15.15 10.07 -10.99
CA ILE A 77 16.52 9.58 -11.13
C ILE A 77 17.41 10.13 -10.01
N ALA A 78 17.34 11.44 -9.75
CA ALA A 78 18.13 12.07 -8.69
C ALA A 78 17.79 11.48 -7.31
N TRP A 79 16.51 11.21 -7.05
CA TRP A 79 16.06 10.56 -5.83
C TRP A 79 16.64 9.12 -5.71
N LEU A 80 16.54 8.29 -6.74
CA LEU A 80 17.13 6.94 -6.75
C LEU A 80 18.63 6.97 -6.48
N GLN A 81 19.36 7.84 -7.19
CA GLN A 81 20.82 7.98 -7.06
C GLN A 81 21.21 8.47 -5.66
N SER A 82 20.45 9.37 -5.06
CA SER A 82 20.67 9.83 -3.68
C SER A 82 20.49 8.71 -2.65
N GLY A 83 19.63 7.73 -2.95
CA GLY A 83 19.43 6.50 -2.17
C GLY A 83 20.48 5.41 -2.46
N GLY A 84 21.47 5.67 -3.32
CA GLY A 84 22.51 4.71 -3.68
C GLY A 84 22.12 3.71 -4.77
N TYR A 85 21.00 3.91 -5.45
CA TYR A 85 20.55 3.05 -6.55
C TYR A 85 21.11 3.52 -7.88
N THR A 86 21.47 2.57 -8.75
CA THR A 86 21.79 2.88 -10.14
C THR A 86 20.49 3.18 -10.88
N ALA A 87 20.45 4.28 -11.62
CA ALA A 87 19.30 4.66 -12.42
C ALA A 87 19.75 5.27 -13.76
N LYS A 88 19.15 4.81 -14.85
CA LYS A 88 19.40 5.35 -16.20
C LYS A 88 18.08 5.47 -16.98
N VAL A 89 17.98 6.51 -17.81
CA VAL A 89 16.89 6.65 -18.76
C VAL A 89 17.11 5.74 -19.96
N VAL A 90 16.06 5.05 -20.34
CA VAL A 90 15.99 4.29 -21.59
C VAL A 90 14.84 4.83 -22.43
N THR A 91 15.11 5.07 -23.71
CA THR A 91 14.10 5.46 -24.68
C THR A 91 13.75 4.23 -25.53
N ARG A 92 12.46 3.88 -25.56
CA ARG A 92 11.94 2.78 -26.37
C ARG A 92 11.80 3.20 -27.83
N GLU A 93 11.60 2.24 -28.71
CA GLU A 93 11.38 2.47 -30.15
C GLU A 93 10.16 3.35 -30.42
N ASP A 94 9.14 3.31 -29.56
CA ASP A 94 7.95 4.17 -29.64
C ASP A 94 8.17 5.60 -29.12
N GLY A 95 9.42 5.94 -28.76
CA GLY A 95 9.81 7.25 -28.22
C GLY A 95 9.49 7.44 -26.74
N LYS A 96 8.81 6.50 -26.09
CA LYS A 96 8.52 6.58 -24.64
C LYS A 96 9.76 6.31 -23.83
N ARG A 97 9.90 7.06 -22.73
CA ARG A 97 11.03 6.93 -21.80
C ARG A 97 10.59 6.20 -20.54
N HIS A 98 11.50 5.41 -19.98
CA HIS A 98 11.38 4.80 -18.67
C HIS A 98 12.74 4.81 -17.98
N ILE A 99 12.78 4.46 -16.69
CA ILE A 99 14.02 4.34 -15.93
C ILE A 99 14.31 2.85 -15.73
N GLU A 100 15.52 2.42 -16.02
CA GLU A 100 16.06 1.15 -15.55
C GLU A 100 16.81 1.38 -14.24
N SER A 101 16.55 0.53 -13.25
CA SER A 101 17.21 0.54 -11.95
C SER A 101 17.49 -0.88 -11.47
N TRP A 102 18.35 -1.03 -10.46
CA TRP A 102 18.76 -2.33 -9.92
C TRP A 102 18.58 -2.37 -8.41
N SER A 103 18.03 -3.47 -7.92
CA SER A 103 17.97 -3.79 -6.50
C SER A 103 18.53 -5.19 -6.28
N GLN A 104 19.54 -5.30 -5.44
CA GLN A 104 20.23 -6.58 -5.10
C GLN A 104 20.63 -7.40 -6.35
N GLY A 105 21.08 -6.71 -7.41
CA GLY A 105 21.48 -7.34 -8.68
C GLY A 105 20.33 -7.65 -9.63
N THR A 106 19.08 -7.40 -9.25
CA THR A 106 17.89 -7.59 -10.09
C THR A 106 17.53 -6.29 -10.80
N LEU A 107 17.46 -6.32 -12.13
CA LEU A 107 17.00 -5.21 -12.97
C LEU A 107 15.47 -5.09 -12.85
N PHE A 108 14.98 -3.88 -12.71
CA PHE A 108 13.57 -3.55 -12.84
C PHE A 108 13.39 -2.20 -13.55
N ASN A 109 12.20 -1.99 -14.09
CA ASN A 109 11.85 -0.77 -14.80
C ASN A 109 10.93 0.10 -13.95
N ILE A 110 11.04 1.43 -14.10
CA ILE A 110 10.11 2.39 -13.53
C ILE A 110 9.49 3.16 -14.67
N PHE A 111 8.19 3.01 -14.83
CA PHE A 111 7.38 3.80 -15.74
C PHE A 111 6.72 4.95 -15.00
N THR A 112 6.39 6.00 -15.72
CA THR A 112 5.77 7.21 -15.19
C THR A 112 4.46 7.48 -15.96
N PRO A 113 3.38 6.74 -15.64
CA PRO A 113 2.12 6.90 -16.34
C PRO A 113 1.46 8.25 -16.01
N GLY A 114 0.68 8.78 -16.95
CA GLY A 114 -0.21 9.91 -16.70
C GLY A 114 0.49 11.24 -16.40
N CYS A 115 1.71 11.46 -16.90
CA CYS A 115 2.43 12.72 -16.70
C CYS A 115 1.70 13.89 -17.35
N GLN A 116 1.61 15.02 -16.62
CA GLN A 116 1.08 16.28 -17.09
C GLN A 116 2.13 17.38 -16.90
N SER A 117 2.37 18.17 -17.95
CA SER A 117 3.38 19.25 -17.93
C SER A 117 4.77 18.78 -17.43
N GLY A 118 5.16 17.53 -17.75
CA GLY A 118 6.42 16.94 -17.37
C GLY A 118 6.49 16.38 -15.96
N ARG A 119 5.43 16.52 -15.15
CA ARG A 119 5.33 15.93 -13.80
C ARG A 119 4.41 14.72 -13.81
N CYS A 120 4.77 13.72 -13.02
CA CYS A 120 4.13 12.41 -13.01
C CYS A 120 3.62 12.12 -11.59
N GLY A 121 2.32 11.96 -11.46
CA GLY A 121 1.63 11.76 -10.17
C GLY A 121 1.76 10.35 -9.62
N SER A 122 2.34 9.42 -10.38
CA SER A 122 2.58 8.04 -9.97
C SER A 122 3.82 7.45 -10.63
N LEU A 123 4.37 6.43 -9.98
CA LEU A 123 5.39 5.54 -10.52
C LEU A 123 4.81 4.13 -10.60
N GLU A 124 5.10 3.42 -11.68
CA GLU A 124 4.83 1.99 -11.84
C GLU A 124 6.17 1.26 -11.90
N LEU A 125 6.47 0.45 -10.90
CA LEU A 125 7.68 -0.34 -10.80
C LEU A 125 7.40 -1.73 -11.36
N VAL A 126 8.18 -2.18 -12.33
CA VAL A 126 7.92 -3.43 -13.06
C VAL A 126 9.19 -4.27 -13.15
N PHE A 127 9.10 -5.50 -12.68
CA PHE A 127 10.05 -6.57 -12.97
C PHE A 127 9.41 -7.53 -13.98
N ALA A 128 10.11 -7.82 -15.06
CA ALA A 128 9.70 -8.81 -16.04
C ALA A 128 10.79 -9.89 -16.18
N PHE A 129 10.38 -11.14 -16.25
CA PHE A 129 11.27 -12.28 -16.35
C PHE A 129 10.93 -13.12 -17.58
N SER A 130 11.89 -13.31 -18.49
CA SER A 130 11.67 -14.15 -19.67
C SER A 130 11.69 -15.64 -19.28
N SER A 131 10.51 -16.22 -19.17
CA SER A 131 10.31 -17.62 -18.79
C SER A 131 10.35 -18.60 -19.95
N LYS A 132 10.37 -18.09 -21.19
CA LYS A 132 10.21 -18.88 -22.42
C LYS A 132 8.99 -19.81 -22.36
N GLY A 133 7.89 -19.33 -21.75
CA GLY A 133 6.63 -20.06 -21.60
C GLY A 133 6.65 -21.21 -20.57
N LYS A 134 7.66 -21.28 -19.70
CA LYS A 134 7.80 -22.37 -18.71
C LYS A 134 7.31 -22.02 -17.30
N PHE A 135 6.81 -20.81 -17.10
CA PHE A 135 6.30 -20.40 -15.78
C PHE A 135 4.81 -20.74 -15.68
N ASP A 136 4.39 -21.37 -14.59
CA ASP A 136 2.99 -21.77 -14.40
C ASP A 136 2.16 -20.62 -13.84
N VAL A 137 1.00 -20.37 -14.45
CA VAL A 137 0.06 -19.32 -14.01
C VAL A 137 -0.44 -19.54 -12.57
N SER A 138 -0.51 -20.77 -12.11
CA SER A 138 -0.89 -21.08 -10.72
C SER A 138 0.04 -20.42 -9.71
N ARG A 139 1.33 -20.28 -10.03
CA ARG A 139 2.34 -19.62 -9.20
C ARG A 139 2.08 -18.11 -9.06
N LEU A 140 1.56 -17.46 -10.11
CA LEU A 140 1.18 -16.05 -10.07
C LEU A 140 -0.06 -15.85 -9.18
N ASN A 141 -1.04 -16.75 -9.27
CA ASN A 141 -2.23 -16.71 -8.42
C ASN A 141 -1.88 -16.99 -6.95
N GLU A 142 -0.97 -17.93 -6.69
CA GLU A 142 -0.44 -18.17 -5.33
C GLU A 142 0.23 -16.92 -4.77
N TRP A 143 1.09 -16.26 -5.55
CA TRP A 143 1.70 -15.01 -5.15
C TRP A 143 0.65 -13.96 -4.78
N ASN A 144 -0.30 -13.70 -5.65
CA ASN A 144 -1.35 -12.69 -5.44
C ASN A 144 -2.28 -13.01 -4.26
N SER A 145 -2.38 -14.27 -3.86
CA SER A 145 -3.14 -14.71 -2.67
C SER A 145 -2.35 -14.50 -1.38
N ASP A 146 -1.05 -14.77 -1.41
CA ASP A 146 -0.21 -14.86 -0.22
C ASP A 146 0.47 -13.53 0.11
N VAL A 147 0.73 -12.68 -0.90
CA VAL A 147 1.51 -11.45 -0.74
C VAL A 147 0.63 -10.23 -0.98
N PRO A 148 0.48 -9.33 0.00
CA PRO A 148 -0.42 -8.18 -0.10
C PRO A 148 0.09 -7.08 -1.04
N TRP A 149 1.37 -7.07 -1.35
CA TRP A 149 2.02 -6.05 -2.15
C TRP A 149 2.64 -6.65 -3.41
N GLY A 150 2.59 -5.92 -4.51
CA GLY A 150 3.10 -6.37 -5.80
C GLY A 150 2.15 -7.37 -6.47
N LYS A 151 1.64 -7.00 -7.62
CA LYS A 151 0.76 -7.81 -8.46
C LYS A 151 1.59 -8.63 -9.44
N ALA A 152 1.38 -9.95 -9.48
CA ALA A 152 2.02 -10.84 -10.44
C ALA A 152 1.04 -11.22 -11.57
N TYR A 153 1.49 -11.11 -12.82
CA TYR A 153 0.68 -11.40 -14.01
C TYR A 153 1.57 -11.81 -15.20
N TYR A 154 0.95 -12.23 -16.29
CA TYR A 154 1.62 -12.36 -17.59
C TYR A 154 1.44 -11.09 -18.41
N ASP A 155 2.53 -10.67 -19.05
CA ASP A 155 2.45 -9.63 -20.08
C ASP A 155 1.89 -10.17 -21.41
N THR A 156 1.86 -9.31 -22.43
CA THR A 156 1.33 -9.65 -23.76
C THR A 156 2.13 -10.68 -24.53
N VAL A 157 3.37 -10.97 -24.12
CA VAL A 157 4.25 -11.99 -24.73
C VAL A 157 4.39 -13.24 -23.85
N ASN A 158 3.56 -13.35 -22.81
CA ASN A 158 3.52 -14.43 -21.83
C ASN A 158 4.79 -14.54 -20.97
N ASP A 159 5.44 -13.43 -20.71
CA ASP A 159 6.46 -13.36 -19.70
C ASP A 159 5.85 -12.98 -18.34
N PRO A 160 6.22 -13.65 -17.23
CA PRO A 160 5.72 -13.30 -15.91
C PRO A 160 6.30 -11.97 -15.46
N CYS A 161 5.42 -11.11 -14.98
CA CYS A 161 5.74 -9.80 -14.46
C CYS A 161 5.32 -9.67 -12.99
N LEU A 162 6.05 -8.84 -12.26
CA LEU A 162 5.67 -8.32 -10.95
C LEU A 162 5.65 -6.82 -11.06
N ASP A 163 4.54 -6.18 -10.67
CA ASP A 163 4.44 -4.73 -10.63
C ASP A 163 3.95 -4.20 -9.28
N MET A 164 4.24 -2.93 -9.02
CA MET A 164 3.73 -2.19 -7.88
C MET A 164 3.64 -0.71 -8.24
N ASP A 165 2.46 -0.12 -8.00
CA ASP A 165 2.22 1.30 -8.17
C ASP A 165 2.54 2.09 -6.91
N ILE A 166 3.18 3.27 -7.08
CA ILE A 166 3.42 4.25 -6.03
C ILE A 166 2.74 5.56 -6.41
N SER A 167 1.80 6.01 -5.58
CA SER A 167 1.16 7.32 -5.76
C SER A 167 2.02 8.43 -5.17
N LEU A 168 2.31 9.45 -5.97
CA LEU A 168 3.10 10.62 -5.59
C LEU A 168 2.25 11.86 -5.36
N SER A 169 1.06 11.94 -5.97
CA SER A 169 0.18 13.10 -5.91
C SER A 169 -1.29 12.66 -5.97
N PRO A 170 -2.19 13.31 -5.21
CA PRO A 170 -1.91 14.44 -4.29
C PRO A 170 -1.33 14.01 -2.94
N GLY A 171 -0.59 14.92 -2.29
CA GLY A 171 -0.20 14.79 -0.89
C GLY A 171 0.93 13.79 -0.58
N GLY A 172 1.69 13.34 -1.59
CA GLY A 172 2.86 12.49 -1.39
C GLY A 172 4.00 13.21 -0.68
N THR A 173 4.83 12.44 0.01
CA THR A 173 6.07 12.92 0.63
C THR A 173 7.24 12.02 0.25
N PHE A 174 8.47 12.53 0.32
CA PHE A 174 9.66 11.72 0.07
C PHE A 174 9.82 10.60 1.11
N GLU A 175 9.36 10.79 2.34
CA GLU A 175 9.36 9.75 3.37
C GLU A 175 8.42 8.60 2.97
N SER A 176 7.20 8.90 2.52
CA SER A 176 6.26 7.90 2.02
C SER A 176 6.78 7.20 0.76
N LEU A 177 7.43 7.93 -0.14
CA LEU A 177 8.07 7.36 -1.32
C LEU A 177 9.18 6.38 -0.94
N ASN A 178 10.04 6.74 0.01
CA ASN A 178 11.10 5.87 0.52
C ASN A 178 10.54 4.59 1.15
N ASP A 179 9.47 4.69 1.91
CA ASP A 179 8.81 3.57 2.59
C ASP A 179 8.18 2.59 1.58
N GLN A 180 7.46 3.12 0.59
CA GLN A 180 6.86 2.32 -0.49
C GLN A 180 7.94 1.68 -1.37
N PHE A 181 9.03 2.39 -1.65
CA PHE A 181 10.15 1.83 -2.40
C PHE A 181 10.91 0.76 -1.61
N GLY A 182 11.02 0.90 -0.29
CA GLY A 182 11.50 -0.16 0.61
C GLY A 182 10.61 -1.41 0.53
N THR A 183 9.30 -1.23 0.47
CA THR A 183 8.33 -2.32 0.25
C THR A 183 8.57 -3.00 -1.09
N TRP A 184 8.74 -2.23 -2.19
CA TRP A 184 9.09 -2.78 -3.50
C TRP A 184 10.34 -3.65 -3.47
N ASN A 185 11.41 -3.17 -2.86
CA ASN A 185 12.68 -3.93 -2.77
C ASN A 185 12.49 -5.27 -2.06
N ASN A 186 11.70 -5.31 -0.99
CA ASN A 186 11.39 -6.53 -0.25
C ASN A 186 10.53 -7.49 -1.09
N VAL A 187 9.50 -6.97 -1.74
CA VAL A 187 8.59 -7.72 -2.61
C VAL A 187 9.33 -8.32 -3.79
N LEU A 188 10.16 -7.52 -4.49
CA LEU A 188 10.98 -7.96 -5.60
C LEU A 188 11.96 -9.08 -5.19
N SER A 189 12.69 -8.87 -4.10
CA SER A 189 13.64 -9.86 -3.56
C SER A 189 12.95 -11.18 -3.19
N THR A 190 11.78 -11.10 -2.57
CA THR A 190 10.98 -12.26 -2.19
C THR A 190 10.48 -13.02 -3.42
N PHE A 191 9.97 -12.30 -4.43
CA PHE A 191 9.48 -12.88 -5.68
C PHE A 191 10.60 -13.62 -6.44
N VAL A 192 11.73 -12.95 -6.63
CA VAL A 192 12.89 -13.51 -7.33
C VAL A 192 13.43 -14.74 -6.60
N THR A 193 13.46 -14.71 -5.27
CA THR A 193 13.94 -15.84 -4.44
C THR A 193 12.95 -17.00 -4.43
N LYS A 194 11.66 -16.73 -4.23
CA LYS A 194 10.58 -17.76 -4.17
C LYS A 194 10.52 -18.57 -5.46
N TYR A 195 10.79 -17.95 -6.58
CA TYR A 195 10.62 -18.58 -7.91
C TYR A 195 11.92 -18.88 -8.64
N ASP A 196 13.07 -18.64 -8.00
CA ASP A 196 14.42 -18.89 -8.55
C ASP A 196 14.64 -18.21 -9.92
N LEU A 197 14.40 -16.89 -9.95
CA LEU A 197 14.43 -16.07 -11.17
C LEU A 197 15.75 -15.30 -11.34
N ARG A 198 16.89 -15.88 -10.96
CA ARG A 198 18.23 -15.28 -11.08
C ARG A 198 19.00 -15.82 -12.28
#